data_27735821c9e6630b2bd21aa72b341a2b
#
_entry.id   27735821c9e6630b2bd21aa72b341a2b
#
_cell.length_a   1.000
_cell.length_b   1.000
_cell.length_c   1.000
_cell.angle_alpha   90.00
_cell.angle_beta   90.00
_cell.angle_gamma   90.00
#
_symmetry.space_group_name_H-M   'P 1'
#
loop_
_entity.id
_entity.type
_entity.pdbx_description
1 polymer ?
#
loop_
_entity_poly.entity_id
_entity_poly.type
_entity_poly.pdbx_seq_one_letter_code
_entity_poly.pdbx_strand_id
1 'polypeptide(L)'
;MPVNTDAIGKQWPAATYEVGAEKIREFADAIGAGSDVHRDHEAAKSVGYRDLVAPPMFCVVYSARAMGPAILDPDVGINLATMLHGSQEFEWDEPVCHGDVIDTTTTCREIYEKDGKGFYVFETISTNQEGKQVVKGTWTNIVRGV
;
A
#
# COMPACT_ATOMS: atom_id res chain seq x y z
N MET A 1 4.46 26.27 -10.02
CA MET A 1 3.04 26.45 -9.64
C MET A 1 2.87 26.08 -8.20
N PRO A 2 2.20 26.89 -7.40
CA PRO A 2 1.95 26.53 -6.00
C PRO A 2 1.10 25.27 -5.91
N VAL A 3 1.28 24.51 -4.85
CA VAL A 3 0.51 23.30 -4.62
C VAL A 3 -0.95 23.62 -4.29
N ASN A 4 -1.87 22.75 -4.70
CA ASN A 4 -3.28 22.87 -4.35
C ASN A 4 -3.55 22.03 -3.10
N THR A 5 -3.98 22.68 -2.02
CA THR A 5 -4.26 22.02 -0.74
C THR A 5 -5.74 21.58 -0.59
N ASP A 6 -6.59 21.86 -1.58
CA ASP A 6 -8.03 21.58 -1.49
C ASP A 6 -8.33 20.08 -1.40
N ALA A 7 -7.43 19.23 -1.89
CA ALA A 7 -7.60 17.78 -1.83
C ALA A 7 -7.26 17.16 -0.47
N ILE A 8 -6.74 17.94 0.48
CA ILE A 8 -6.46 17.43 1.83
C ILE A 8 -7.78 16.94 2.46
N GLY A 9 -7.75 15.70 2.95
CA GLY A 9 -8.94 15.04 3.50
C GLY A 9 -9.75 14.24 2.50
N LYS A 10 -9.45 14.35 1.21
CA LYS A 10 -10.13 13.55 0.19
C LYS A 10 -9.82 12.07 0.40
N GLN A 11 -10.85 11.25 0.21
CA GLN A 11 -10.75 9.80 0.32
C GLN A 11 -11.26 9.17 -0.98
N TRP A 12 -10.57 8.14 -1.44
CA TRP A 12 -10.94 7.40 -2.65
C TRP A 12 -11.66 6.11 -2.28
N PRO A 13 -12.54 5.59 -3.15
CA PRO A 13 -13.20 4.32 -2.92
C PRO A 13 -12.19 3.19 -2.67
N ALA A 14 -12.58 2.22 -1.84
CA ALA A 14 -11.74 1.07 -1.53
C ALA A 14 -11.39 0.28 -2.79
N ALA A 15 -10.13 -0.11 -2.89
CA ALA A 15 -9.67 -1.05 -3.91
C ALA A 15 -9.60 -2.44 -3.29
N THR A 16 -10.22 -3.42 -3.94
CA THR A 16 -10.29 -4.80 -3.46
C THR A 16 -9.26 -5.68 -4.16
N TYR A 17 -8.57 -6.50 -3.39
CA TYR A 17 -7.55 -7.43 -3.88
C TYR A 17 -7.72 -8.82 -3.27
N GLU A 18 -7.77 -9.85 -4.11
CA GLU A 18 -7.79 -11.24 -3.68
C GLU A 18 -6.37 -11.79 -3.62
N VAL A 19 -5.98 -12.30 -2.46
CA VAL A 19 -4.62 -12.79 -2.22
C VAL A 19 -4.46 -14.20 -2.75
N GLY A 20 -3.67 -14.36 -3.82
CA GLY A 20 -3.42 -15.64 -4.48
C GLY A 20 -2.11 -16.28 -4.01
N ALA A 21 -2.10 -17.61 -3.91
CA ALA A 21 -0.93 -18.37 -3.48
C ALA A 21 0.27 -18.17 -4.42
N GLU A 22 0.03 -18.19 -5.72
CA GLU A 22 1.10 -18.04 -6.70
C GLU A 22 1.77 -16.67 -6.61
N LYS A 23 0.97 -15.61 -6.40
CA LYS A 23 1.52 -14.26 -6.22
C LYS A 23 2.36 -14.13 -4.97
N ILE A 24 1.95 -14.79 -3.88
CA ILE A 24 2.77 -14.84 -2.65
C ILE A 24 4.12 -15.50 -2.93
N ARG A 25 4.13 -16.66 -3.61
CA ARG A 25 5.36 -17.38 -3.95
C ARG A 25 6.27 -16.55 -4.85
N GLU A 26 5.70 -15.95 -5.89
CA GLU A 26 6.41 -15.08 -6.82
C GLU A 26 7.07 -13.90 -6.11
N PHE A 27 6.31 -13.24 -5.25
CA PHE A 27 6.83 -12.12 -4.45
C PHE A 27 7.93 -12.56 -3.50
N ALA A 28 7.74 -13.68 -2.80
CA ALA A 28 8.73 -14.23 -1.89
C ALA A 28 10.04 -14.56 -2.61
N ASP A 29 9.97 -15.14 -3.81
CA ASP A 29 11.13 -15.42 -4.64
C ASP A 29 11.83 -14.14 -5.08
N ALA A 30 11.07 -13.14 -5.48
CA ALA A 30 11.62 -11.86 -5.95
C ALA A 30 12.41 -11.11 -4.86
N ILE A 31 12.01 -11.21 -3.61
CA ILE A 31 12.68 -10.53 -2.49
C ILE A 31 13.63 -11.44 -1.72
N GLY A 32 13.78 -12.70 -2.12
CA GLY A 32 14.65 -13.66 -1.44
C GLY A 32 14.14 -14.11 -0.07
N ALA A 33 12.83 -14.07 0.17
CA ALA A 33 12.23 -14.57 1.42
C ALA A 33 12.25 -16.10 1.41
N GLY A 34 13.12 -16.69 2.22
CA GLY A 34 13.44 -18.12 2.15
C GLY A 34 12.56 -19.04 2.98
N SER A 35 11.66 -18.53 3.81
CA SER A 35 10.83 -19.35 4.68
C SER A 35 9.79 -20.16 3.91
N ASP A 36 9.60 -21.42 4.29
CA ASP A 36 8.62 -22.31 3.68
C ASP A 36 7.17 -21.86 3.91
N VAL A 37 6.91 -21.01 4.92
CA VAL A 37 5.56 -20.49 5.20
C VAL A 37 5.01 -19.63 4.05
N HIS A 38 5.88 -19.12 3.18
CA HIS A 38 5.50 -18.36 1.98
C HIS A 38 5.31 -19.24 0.75
N ARG A 39 5.60 -20.55 0.83
CA ARG A 39 5.64 -21.46 -0.31
C ARG A 39 4.79 -22.71 -0.17
N ASP A 40 4.65 -23.21 1.04
CA ASP A 40 3.96 -24.46 1.34
C ASP A 40 2.83 -24.23 2.35
N HIS A 41 1.61 -24.59 1.94
CA HIS A 41 0.40 -24.47 2.76
C HIS A 41 0.52 -25.23 4.09
N GLU A 42 1.05 -26.45 4.06
CA GLU A 42 1.19 -27.27 5.26
C GLU A 42 2.24 -26.70 6.22
N ALA A 43 3.35 -26.18 5.69
CA ALA A 43 4.37 -25.52 6.50
C ALA A 43 3.80 -24.30 7.23
N ALA A 44 3.00 -23.48 6.56
CA ALA A 44 2.35 -22.33 7.17
C ALA A 44 1.37 -22.74 8.27
N LYS A 45 0.52 -23.72 8.00
CA LYS A 45 -0.46 -24.23 8.97
C LYS A 45 0.21 -24.87 10.18
N SER A 46 1.33 -25.55 9.99
CA SER A 46 2.07 -26.21 11.08
C SER A 46 2.60 -25.23 12.13
N VAL A 47 2.81 -23.98 11.77
CA VAL A 47 3.27 -22.92 12.69
C VAL A 47 2.16 -21.96 13.11
N GLY A 48 0.91 -22.28 12.80
CA GLY A 48 -0.27 -21.57 13.29
C GLY A 48 -0.92 -20.58 12.36
N TYR A 49 -0.44 -20.41 11.12
CA TYR A 49 -1.12 -19.57 10.13
C TYR A 49 -2.33 -20.31 9.54
N ARG A 50 -3.34 -19.56 9.10
CA ARG A 50 -4.55 -20.13 8.47
C ARG A 50 -4.24 -20.81 7.15
N ASP A 51 -3.28 -20.29 6.40
CA ASP A 51 -2.83 -20.78 5.12
C ASP A 51 -1.47 -20.15 4.78
N LEU A 52 -1.00 -20.34 3.56
CA LEU A 52 0.21 -19.71 3.04
C LEU A 52 0.24 -18.23 3.41
N VAL A 53 1.28 -17.78 4.09
CA VAL A 53 1.37 -16.40 4.58
C VAL A 53 2.19 -15.54 3.63
N ALA A 54 1.70 -14.33 3.37
CA ALA A 54 2.44 -13.35 2.58
C ALA A 54 3.59 -12.75 3.41
N PRO A 55 4.75 -12.50 2.79
CA PRO A 55 5.80 -11.71 3.46
C PRO A 55 5.25 -10.32 3.84
N PRO A 56 5.76 -9.70 4.93
CA PRO A 56 5.22 -8.40 5.37
C PRO A 56 5.18 -7.33 4.29
N MET A 57 6.22 -7.23 3.46
CA MET A 57 6.28 -6.24 2.38
C MET A 57 5.34 -6.55 1.19
N PHE A 58 4.70 -7.72 1.18
CA PHE A 58 3.66 -8.02 0.18
C PHE A 58 2.54 -6.97 0.17
N CYS A 59 2.38 -6.23 1.27
CA CYS A 59 1.40 -5.16 1.37
C CYS A 59 1.53 -4.10 0.25
N VAL A 60 2.71 -3.93 -0.34
CA VAL A 60 2.89 -3.00 -1.48
C VAL A 60 2.08 -3.42 -2.70
N VAL A 61 1.81 -4.72 -2.87
CA VAL A 61 1.06 -5.23 -4.03
C VAL A 61 -0.36 -4.67 -4.04
N TYR A 62 -1.08 -4.75 -2.92
CA TYR A 62 -2.46 -4.27 -2.86
C TYR A 62 -2.56 -2.79 -2.49
N SER A 63 -1.65 -2.26 -1.67
CA SER A 63 -1.67 -0.84 -1.29
C SER A 63 -1.31 0.07 -2.47
N ALA A 64 -0.32 -0.28 -3.27
CA ALA A 64 0.08 0.51 -4.43
C ALA A 64 -1.05 0.64 -5.46
N ARG A 65 -1.86 -0.41 -5.63
CA ARG A 65 -3.05 -0.35 -6.51
C ARG A 65 -4.06 0.68 -6.04
N ALA A 66 -4.25 0.78 -4.73
CA ALA A 66 -5.15 1.76 -4.13
C ALA A 66 -4.64 3.20 -4.25
N MET A 67 -3.33 3.37 -4.35
CA MET A 67 -2.70 4.68 -4.52
C MET A 67 -2.86 5.26 -5.94
N GLY A 68 -3.01 4.42 -6.95
CA GLY A 68 -3.12 4.85 -8.34
C GLY A 68 -4.15 5.95 -8.59
N PRO A 69 -5.42 5.76 -8.20
CA PRO A 69 -6.46 6.77 -8.38
C PRO A 69 -6.13 8.11 -7.70
N ALA A 70 -5.50 8.09 -6.53
CA ALA A 70 -5.11 9.30 -5.82
C ALA A 70 -3.99 10.06 -6.52
N ILE A 71 -2.97 9.35 -6.99
CA ILE A 71 -1.83 9.95 -7.70
C ILE A 71 -2.26 10.56 -9.04
N LEU A 72 -3.21 9.92 -9.70
CA LEU A 72 -3.70 10.36 -11.02
C LEU A 72 -4.84 11.37 -10.93
N ASP A 73 -5.32 11.68 -9.73
CA ASP A 73 -6.47 12.57 -9.55
C ASP A 73 -6.11 14.02 -9.90
N PRO A 74 -6.78 14.63 -10.88
CA PRO A 74 -6.52 16.03 -11.24
C PRO A 74 -6.77 17.01 -10.09
N ASP A 75 -7.65 16.69 -9.15
CA ASP A 75 -7.90 17.53 -7.98
C ASP A 75 -6.68 17.56 -7.03
N VAL A 76 -5.88 16.50 -7.01
CA VAL A 76 -4.60 16.47 -6.28
C VAL A 76 -3.53 17.24 -7.04
N GLY A 77 -3.50 17.07 -8.36
CA GLY A 77 -2.64 17.87 -9.24
C GLY A 77 -1.17 17.52 -9.22
N ILE A 78 -0.82 16.24 -9.03
CA ILE A 78 0.58 15.79 -9.05
C ILE A 78 1.13 15.83 -10.48
N ASN A 79 2.26 16.49 -10.66
CA ASN A 79 3.02 16.41 -11.92
C ASN A 79 3.86 15.14 -11.92
N LEU A 80 3.39 14.12 -12.64
CA LEU A 80 4.04 12.80 -12.71
C LEU A 80 5.46 12.85 -13.29
N ALA A 81 5.72 13.80 -14.18
CA ALA A 81 7.04 13.91 -14.82
C ALA A 81 8.16 14.28 -13.83
N THR A 82 7.81 14.92 -12.74
CA THR A 82 8.77 15.38 -11.72
C THR A 82 8.54 14.77 -10.35
N MET A 83 7.63 13.78 -10.25
CA MET A 83 7.31 13.09 -9.01
C MET A 83 8.37 12.05 -8.64
N LEU A 84 8.68 11.99 -7.35
CA LEU A 84 9.52 10.96 -6.75
C LEU A 84 8.79 10.36 -5.55
N HIS A 85 8.98 9.07 -5.33
CA HIS A 85 8.55 8.45 -4.08
C HIS A 85 9.58 8.79 -3.01
N GLY A 86 9.22 9.66 -2.07
CA GLY A 86 10.17 10.22 -1.12
C GLY A 86 10.32 9.42 0.17
N SER A 87 9.22 8.86 0.69
CA SER A 87 9.22 8.14 1.97
C SER A 87 8.07 7.15 2.03
N GLN A 88 8.29 6.07 2.77
CA GLN A 88 7.30 5.03 3.01
C GLN A 88 7.37 4.55 4.45
N GLU A 89 6.21 4.48 5.11
CA GLU A 89 6.08 3.86 6.42
C GLU A 89 4.95 2.83 6.39
N PHE A 90 5.16 1.70 7.05
CA PHE A 90 4.12 0.70 7.25
C PHE A 90 4.03 0.31 8.73
N GLU A 91 2.79 0.13 9.19
CA GLU A 91 2.49 -0.47 10.49
C GLU A 91 1.67 -1.72 10.21
N TRP A 92 2.22 -2.90 10.53
CA TRP A 92 1.58 -4.19 10.29
C TRP A 92 0.80 -4.66 11.51
N ASP A 93 -0.38 -5.22 11.27
CA ASP A 93 -1.23 -5.84 12.29
C ASP A 93 -1.42 -7.33 11.97
N GLU A 94 -2.63 -7.73 11.57
CA GLU A 94 -2.91 -9.13 11.25
C GLU A 94 -2.11 -9.62 10.03
N PRO A 95 -1.56 -10.84 10.07
CA PRO A 95 -0.90 -11.42 8.90
C PRO A 95 -1.90 -11.67 7.77
N VAL A 96 -1.41 -11.51 6.54
CA VAL A 96 -2.18 -11.74 5.32
C VAL A 96 -1.85 -13.12 4.77
N CYS A 97 -2.87 -13.92 4.50
CA CYS A 97 -2.74 -15.28 4.01
C CYS A 97 -3.45 -15.47 2.67
N HIS A 98 -3.07 -16.54 1.98
CA HIS A 98 -3.76 -16.98 0.78
C HIS A 98 -5.28 -17.09 1.04
N GLY A 99 -6.07 -16.58 0.13
CA GLY A 99 -7.52 -16.55 0.22
C GLY A 99 -8.10 -15.33 0.91
N ASP A 100 -7.28 -14.48 1.52
CA ASP A 100 -7.76 -13.23 2.08
C ASP A 100 -8.23 -12.28 0.97
N VAL A 101 -9.25 -11.50 1.27
CA VAL A 101 -9.74 -10.42 0.43
C VAL A 101 -9.44 -9.12 1.14
N ILE A 102 -8.58 -8.31 0.54
CA ILE A 102 -8.08 -7.08 1.15
C ILE A 102 -8.73 -5.86 0.49
N ASP A 103 -9.36 -5.04 1.29
CA ASP A 103 -9.86 -3.72 0.88
C ASP A 103 -8.91 -2.65 1.39
N THR A 104 -8.45 -1.79 0.49
CA THR A 104 -7.56 -0.68 0.83
C THR A 104 -8.20 0.65 0.49
N THR A 105 -8.29 1.52 1.48
CA THR A 105 -8.79 2.88 1.34
C THR A 105 -7.63 3.85 1.42
N THR A 106 -7.60 4.82 0.50
CA THR A 106 -6.58 5.87 0.45
C THR A 106 -7.19 7.20 0.85
N THR A 107 -6.49 7.94 1.72
CA THR A 107 -6.87 9.29 2.15
C THR A 107 -5.70 10.23 1.94
N CYS A 108 -5.95 11.41 1.38
CA CYS A 108 -4.95 12.47 1.32
C CYS A 108 -4.84 13.13 2.70
N ARG A 109 -3.66 13.03 3.32
CA ARG A 109 -3.43 13.56 4.67
C ARG A 109 -2.85 14.96 4.67
N GLU A 110 -1.85 15.20 3.82
CA GLU A 110 -1.16 16.49 3.77
C GLU A 110 -0.75 16.82 2.34
N ILE A 111 -0.79 18.08 2.02
CA ILE A 111 -0.18 18.65 0.83
C ILE A 111 0.47 19.95 1.28
N TYR A 112 1.79 20.05 1.11
CA TYR A 112 2.52 21.27 1.49
C TYR A 112 3.69 21.52 0.57
N GLU A 113 4.18 22.73 0.58
CA GLU A 113 5.37 23.16 -0.17
C GLU A 113 6.51 23.45 0.76
N LYS A 114 7.69 22.98 0.39
CA LYS A 114 8.92 23.26 1.11
C LYS A 114 10.12 23.24 0.16
N ASP A 115 10.93 24.29 0.20
CA ASP A 115 12.15 24.39 -0.62
C ASP A 115 11.90 24.18 -2.13
N GLY A 116 10.80 24.73 -2.65
CA GLY A 116 10.43 24.62 -4.06
C GLY A 116 9.94 23.23 -4.48
N LYS A 117 9.57 22.40 -3.52
CA LYS A 117 9.04 21.05 -3.75
C LYS A 117 7.67 20.91 -3.11
N GLY A 118 6.77 20.21 -3.80
CA GLY A 118 5.48 19.82 -3.26
C GLY A 118 5.59 18.46 -2.58
N PHE A 119 5.03 18.35 -1.38
CA PHE A 119 4.95 17.10 -0.62
C PHE A 119 3.49 16.66 -0.53
N TYR A 120 3.22 15.44 -0.99
CA TYR A 120 1.88 14.86 -1.03
C TYR A 120 1.89 13.59 -0.18
N VAL A 121 1.23 13.65 0.96
CA VAL A 121 1.20 12.56 1.95
C VAL A 121 -0.15 11.88 1.93
N PHE A 122 -0.14 10.58 1.63
CA PHE A 122 -1.34 9.73 1.61
C PHE A 122 -1.25 8.66 2.67
N GLU A 123 -2.40 8.29 3.21
CA GLU A 123 -2.53 7.17 4.13
C GLU A 123 -3.36 6.08 3.47
N THR A 124 -2.87 4.85 3.53
CA THR A 124 -3.62 3.67 3.12
C THR A 124 -3.96 2.82 4.33
N ILE A 125 -5.22 2.43 4.46
CA ILE A 125 -5.71 1.49 5.47
C ILE A 125 -6.21 0.25 4.73
N SER A 126 -5.64 -0.89 5.04
CA SER A 126 -6.03 -2.17 4.44
C SER A 126 -6.62 -3.09 5.50
N THR A 127 -7.78 -3.65 5.18
CA THR A 127 -8.52 -4.56 6.05
C THR A 127 -8.81 -5.86 5.32
N ASN A 128 -8.88 -6.97 6.06
CA ASN A 128 -9.26 -8.25 5.50
C ASN A 128 -10.79 -8.43 5.47
N GLN A 129 -11.26 -9.59 5.01
CA GLN A 129 -12.69 -9.92 4.91
C GLN A 129 -13.41 -9.97 6.25
N GLU A 130 -12.68 -10.05 7.35
CA GLU A 130 -13.25 -10.00 8.71
C GLU A 130 -13.28 -8.58 9.28
N GLY A 131 -12.90 -7.58 8.48
CA GLY A 131 -12.81 -6.19 8.90
C GLY A 131 -11.62 -5.86 9.79
N LYS A 132 -10.66 -6.78 9.94
CA LYS A 132 -9.46 -6.55 10.72
C LYS A 132 -8.42 -5.83 9.91
N GLN A 133 -7.79 -4.81 10.51
CA GLN A 133 -6.70 -4.09 9.86
C GLN A 133 -5.49 -5.00 9.71
N VAL A 134 -4.94 -5.04 8.52
CA VAL A 134 -3.73 -5.82 8.21
C VAL A 134 -2.49 -4.93 8.07
N VAL A 135 -2.66 -3.73 7.53
CA VAL A 135 -1.56 -2.76 7.43
C VAL A 135 -2.10 -1.34 7.29
N LYS A 136 -1.34 -0.40 7.84
CA LYS A 136 -1.49 1.03 7.60
C LYS A 136 -0.23 1.53 6.92
N GLY A 137 -0.36 2.19 5.79
CA GLY A 137 0.75 2.77 5.04
C GLY A 137 0.70 4.29 5.05
N THR A 138 1.86 4.92 5.14
CA THR A 138 2.03 6.37 4.93
C THR A 138 2.98 6.58 3.77
N TRP A 139 2.49 7.24 2.72
CA TRP A 139 3.16 7.41 1.44
C TRP A 139 3.45 8.88 1.21
N THR A 140 4.72 9.23 1.12
CA THR A 140 5.11 10.62 0.81
C THR A 140 5.69 10.68 -0.59
N ASN A 141 5.01 11.44 -1.46
CA ASN A 141 5.47 11.72 -2.80
C ASN A 141 5.97 13.15 -2.88
N ILE A 142 7.08 13.36 -3.55
CA ILE A 142 7.73 14.65 -3.69
C ILE A 142 7.70 15.05 -5.15
N VAL A 143 7.19 16.26 -5.43
CA VAL A 143 7.12 16.83 -6.78
C VAL A 143 8.06 18.02 -6.84
N ARG A 144 9.01 17.98 -7.76
CA ARG A 144 10.00 19.06 -7.95
C ARG A 144 9.44 20.16 -8.83
N GLY A 145 9.86 21.40 -8.58
CA GLY A 145 9.55 22.54 -9.44
C GLY A 145 8.12 23.07 -9.29
N VAL A 146 7.62 23.10 -8.06
CA VAL A 146 6.32 23.71 -7.74
C VAL A 146 6.47 25.19 -7.41
#